data_9dd5609974941ad21791f6ca0d1a9125
#
_entry.id   9dd5609974941ad21791f6ca0d1a9125
#
_cell.length_a   1.000
_cell.length_b   1.000
_cell.length_c   1.000
_cell.angle_alpha   90.00
_cell.angle_beta   90.00
_cell.angle_gamma   90.00
#
_symmetry.space_group_name_H-M   'P 1'
#
loop_
_entity.id
_entity.type
_entity.pdbx_description
1 polymer ?
#
loop_
_entity_poly.entity_id
_entity_poly.type
_entity_poly.pdbx_seq_one_letter_code
_entity_poly.pdbx_strand_id
1 'polypeptide(L)'
;LNSVPDSAHVSYRLGLAVLHGADPVDAPGWLTYDARLDALVGPGHRFAELRAWADEHGIGESSEAPDQLDAPLLDPRTPRPYQREAVDRWRASNGRGSVVLPTGAGKTLVALMAIDELRVGACIVAPTRALVAQWFTQLADAFGSERVGAYYGDEKEVRALTVTTYHSAFTLLERWGDRFPLLVLDEVHHLADTTHGEARSWHDHLRIAPSPFRLGLTATYPDNRDAELRRLVGPVVYRKLIGEMTDAELARFALMRRYVRLSAGEEVRYAALTELYENHMATGGYRERGDTPADAWRMFASRARTSPPARRALRAFHERERLVRLAEGKLGETERILRAHPAEQAVIFCGGTDAAESMSRALSIPMITASTPASERYALLAAMTSGDIRAVASVKVLDEGWDVPTAKLGIVLGDSTRGSGRQHAQRLGRLLRRQGDAVASLYEIVAAGTYEFFSSQKRGTGVKRVAEGQFGFGL
;
A
#
# COMPACT_ATOMS: atom_id res chain seq x y z
N LEU A 1 -20.73 48.30 9.08
CA LEU A 1 -21.58 47.28 8.41
C LEU A 1 -21.53 47.63 6.93
N ASN A 2 -20.46 47.20 6.24
CA ASN A 2 -20.40 47.33 4.79
C ASN A 2 -21.32 46.23 4.21
N SER A 3 -22.33 46.67 3.44
CA SER A 3 -23.25 45.79 2.72
C SER A 3 -22.43 45.03 1.69
N VAL A 4 -22.33 43.71 1.86
CA VAL A 4 -21.85 42.81 0.83
C VAL A 4 -22.74 42.96 -0.40
N PRO A 5 -22.21 43.15 -1.62
CA PRO A 5 -23.03 43.24 -2.82
C PRO A 5 -23.93 42.01 -2.96
N ASP A 6 -25.17 42.20 -3.42
CA ASP A 6 -26.16 41.12 -3.68
C ASP A 6 -25.66 40.02 -4.64
N SER A 7 -24.48 40.19 -5.23
CA SER A 7 -23.85 39.28 -6.18
C SER A 7 -22.68 38.47 -5.59
N ALA A 8 -22.34 38.70 -4.30
CA ALA A 8 -21.21 37.96 -3.69
C ALA A 8 -21.60 36.50 -3.48
N HIS A 9 -20.71 35.60 -3.91
CA HIS A 9 -20.89 34.16 -3.70
C HIS A 9 -19.55 33.43 -3.66
N VAL A 10 -19.51 32.29 -2.97
CA VAL A 10 -18.37 31.40 -2.94
C VAL A 10 -18.59 30.21 -3.88
N SER A 11 -17.51 29.71 -4.46
CA SER A 11 -17.53 28.52 -5.31
C SER A 11 -16.25 27.73 -5.19
N TYR A 12 -16.34 26.44 -5.47
CA TYR A 12 -15.19 25.60 -5.74
C TYR A 12 -15.00 25.46 -7.24
N ARG A 13 -13.86 25.84 -7.77
CA ARG A 13 -13.63 25.80 -9.21
C ARG A 13 -12.18 25.43 -9.53
N LEU A 14 -11.99 24.37 -10.29
CA LEU A 14 -10.69 23.90 -10.79
C LEU A 14 -9.62 23.80 -9.67
N GLY A 15 -9.98 23.21 -8.55
CA GLY A 15 -9.06 23.04 -7.42
C GLY A 15 -8.84 24.29 -6.57
N LEU A 16 -9.61 25.35 -6.81
CA LEU A 16 -9.51 26.63 -6.09
C LEU A 16 -10.77 26.90 -5.25
N ALA A 17 -10.56 27.49 -4.09
CA ALA A 17 -11.60 28.17 -3.35
C ALA A 17 -11.73 29.60 -3.91
N VAL A 18 -12.93 29.97 -4.37
CA VAL A 18 -13.16 31.22 -5.09
C VAL A 18 -14.26 32.04 -4.38
N LEU A 19 -14.00 33.33 -4.18
CA LEU A 19 -14.95 34.29 -3.65
C LEU A 19 -15.16 35.39 -4.71
N HIS A 20 -16.36 35.48 -5.22
CA HIS A 20 -16.76 36.49 -6.18
C HIS A 20 -17.47 37.67 -5.50
N GLY A 21 -17.35 38.86 -6.07
CA GLY A 21 -18.13 40.04 -5.73
C GLY A 21 -17.90 40.62 -4.33
N ALA A 22 -16.85 40.23 -3.63
CA ALA A 22 -16.51 40.73 -2.30
C ALA A 22 -15.33 41.70 -2.33
N ASP A 23 -15.32 42.69 -1.39
CA ASP A 23 -14.18 43.56 -1.21
C ASP A 23 -12.99 42.78 -0.60
N PRO A 24 -11.77 42.89 -1.15
CA PRO A 24 -10.60 42.24 -0.61
C PRO A 24 -10.29 42.60 0.88
N VAL A 25 -10.75 43.74 1.36
CA VAL A 25 -10.51 44.21 2.75
C VAL A 25 -11.28 43.36 3.77
N ASP A 26 -12.47 42.90 3.41
CA ASP A 26 -13.35 42.13 4.30
C ASP A 26 -13.17 40.60 4.16
N ALA A 27 -12.42 40.17 3.15
CA ALA A 27 -12.22 38.77 2.82
C ALA A 27 -11.15 38.10 3.70
N PRO A 28 -11.18 36.78 3.85
CA PRO A 28 -10.11 36.02 4.52
C PRO A 28 -8.73 36.33 3.95
N GLY A 29 -7.77 36.73 4.78
CA GLY A 29 -6.44 37.24 4.38
C GLY A 29 -5.53 36.21 3.67
N TRP A 30 -5.99 34.97 3.50
CA TRP A 30 -5.30 33.96 2.70
C TRP A 30 -5.79 33.89 1.25
N LEU A 31 -6.84 34.61 0.89
CA LEU A 31 -7.29 34.79 -0.48
C LEU A 31 -6.44 35.86 -1.19
N THR A 32 -6.24 35.67 -2.47
CA THR A 32 -5.49 36.60 -3.33
C THR A 32 -6.34 36.93 -4.56
N TYR A 33 -6.38 38.17 -4.98
CA TYR A 33 -7.11 38.57 -6.18
C TYR A 33 -6.44 38.01 -7.45
N ASP A 34 -7.22 37.30 -8.27
CA ASP A 34 -6.83 36.84 -9.61
C ASP A 34 -7.62 37.62 -10.69
N ALA A 35 -6.92 38.49 -11.41
CA ALA A 35 -7.54 39.33 -12.44
C ALA A 35 -8.15 38.54 -13.63
N ARG A 36 -7.73 37.27 -13.86
CA ARG A 36 -8.28 36.43 -14.93
C ARG A 36 -9.67 35.91 -14.57
N LEU A 37 -9.95 35.74 -13.30
CA LEU A 37 -11.22 35.24 -12.77
C LEU A 37 -12.10 36.37 -12.24
N ASP A 38 -11.55 37.58 -12.13
CA ASP A 38 -12.16 38.72 -11.45
C ASP A 38 -12.73 38.34 -10.08
N ALA A 39 -11.91 37.63 -9.30
CA ALA A 39 -12.32 37.04 -8.03
C ALA A 39 -11.13 36.88 -7.08
N LEU A 40 -11.43 36.73 -5.79
CA LEU A 40 -10.46 36.34 -4.79
C LEU A 40 -10.35 34.82 -4.76
N VAL A 41 -9.12 34.30 -4.87
CA VAL A 41 -8.86 32.86 -4.97
C VAL A 41 -7.89 32.40 -3.90
N GLY A 42 -8.04 31.15 -3.51
CA GLY A 42 -7.15 30.45 -2.59
C GLY A 42 -7.10 28.95 -2.86
N PRO A 43 -6.26 28.21 -2.14
CA PRO A 43 -6.12 26.77 -2.35
C PRO A 43 -7.40 26.03 -1.97
N GLY A 44 -7.82 25.08 -2.81
CA GLY A 44 -9.10 24.37 -2.70
C GLY A 44 -9.30 23.64 -1.37
N HIS A 45 -8.22 23.15 -0.73
CA HIS A 45 -8.33 22.48 0.57
C HIS A 45 -8.82 23.40 1.71
N ARG A 46 -8.84 24.71 1.51
CA ARG A 46 -9.41 25.68 2.43
C ARG A 46 -10.84 26.11 2.08
N PHE A 47 -11.47 25.46 1.09
CA PHE A 47 -12.83 25.81 0.68
C PHE A 47 -13.84 25.63 1.82
N ALA A 48 -13.68 24.65 2.70
CA ALA A 48 -14.54 24.49 3.86
C ALA A 48 -14.43 25.69 4.84
N GLU A 49 -13.25 26.29 4.99
CA GLU A 49 -13.06 27.51 5.78
C GLU A 49 -13.74 28.72 5.11
N LEU A 50 -13.61 28.81 3.77
CA LEU A 50 -14.29 29.87 3.00
C LEU A 50 -15.80 29.75 3.08
N ARG A 51 -16.34 28.51 3.00
CA ARG A 51 -17.76 28.24 3.16
C ARG A 51 -18.28 28.68 4.54
N ALA A 52 -17.60 28.28 5.61
CA ALA A 52 -17.96 28.68 6.97
C ALA A 52 -17.94 30.21 7.14
N TRP A 53 -16.91 30.86 6.61
CA TRP A 53 -16.83 32.33 6.61
C TRP A 53 -17.97 32.96 5.81
N ALA A 54 -18.32 32.39 4.65
CA ALA A 54 -19.43 32.88 3.81
C ALA A 54 -20.78 32.77 4.53
N ASP A 55 -21.03 31.64 5.19
CA ASP A 55 -22.24 31.41 5.99
C ASP A 55 -22.37 32.46 7.12
N GLU A 56 -21.27 32.78 7.82
CA GLU A 56 -21.24 33.80 8.87
C GLU A 56 -21.55 35.21 8.34
N HIS A 57 -21.24 35.47 7.06
CA HIS A 57 -21.42 36.78 6.42
C HIS A 57 -22.67 36.86 5.51
N GLY A 58 -23.48 35.77 5.47
CA GLY A 58 -24.70 35.73 4.64
C GLY A 58 -24.42 35.71 3.14
N ILE A 59 -23.24 35.21 2.74
CA ILE A 59 -22.81 35.07 1.34
C ILE A 59 -23.26 33.72 0.81
N GLY A 60 -23.91 33.72 -0.36
CA GLY A 60 -24.41 32.49 -0.99
C GLY A 60 -23.28 31.60 -1.53
N GLU A 61 -23.59 30.32 -1.73
CA GLU A 61 -22.71 29.33 -2.38
C GLU A 61 -23.28 28.96 -3.76
N SER A 62 -22.43 28.89 -4.79
CA SER A 62 -22.77 28.45 -6.13
C SER A 62 -22.13 27.11 -6.54
N SER A 63 -21.41 26.47 -5.63
CA SER A 63 -20.89 25.12 -5.84
C SER A 63 -22.00 24.08 -5.83
N GLU A 64 -21.73 22.92 -6.45
CA GLU A 64 -22.62 21.76 -6.29
C GLU A 64 -22.69 21.37 -4.81
N ALA A 65 -23.89 21.08 -4.33
CA ALA A 65 -24.06 20.57 -2.97
C ALA A 65 -23.32 19.23 -2.83
N PRO A 66 -22.65 19.00 -1.70
CA PRO A 66 -22.00 17.72 -1.44
C PRO A 66 -23.00 16.55 -1.59
N ASP A 67 -22.55 15.50 -2.25
CA ASP A 67 -23.38 14.29 -2.38
C ASP A 67 -23.74 13.73 -1.00
N GLN A 68 -25.01 13.42 -0.81
CA GLN A 68 -25.52 12.72 0.38
C GLN A 68 -25.64 11.23 0.09
N LEU A 69 -25.39 10.41 1.09
CA LEU A 69 -25.51 8.96 1.02
C LEU A 69 -26.72 8.49 1.83
N ASP A 70 -27.85 8.31 1.16
CA ASP A 70 -29.12 7.91 1.79
C ASP A 70 -29.25 6.40 2.05
N ALA A 71 -28.17 5.64 1.83
CA ALA A 71 -28.15 4.19 2.00
C ALA A 71 -27.38 3.79 3.28
N PRO A 72 -27.95 2.91 4.12
CA PRO A 72 -27.20 2.33 5.23
C PRO A 72 -26.16 1.34 4.73
N LEU A 73 -25.14 1.09 5.55
CA LEU A 73 -24.16 0.02 5.31
C LEU A 73 -24.83 -1.36 5.36
N LEU A 74 -24.80 -2.07 4.25
CA LEU A 74 -25.38 -3.42 4.09
C LEU A 74 -24.32 -4.53 4.29
N ASP A 75 -23.25 -4.26 5.02
CA ASP A 75 -22.18 -5.23 5.23
C ASP A 75 -22.54 -6.27 6.30
N PRO A 76 -22.59 -7.59 6.00
CA PRO A 76 -22.93 -8.61 6.96
C PRO A 76 -21.83 -8.87 8.01
N ARG A 77 -20.64 -8.30 7.82
CA ARG A 77 -19.51 -8.49 8.72
C ARG A 77 -19.73 -7.75 10.03
N THR A 78 -19.60 -8.43 11.16
CA THR A 78 -19.58 -7.77 12.45
C THR A 78 -18.23 -7.09 12.67
N PRO A 79 -18.17 -5.74 12.84
CA PRO A 79 -16.94 -5.05 13.12
C PRO A 79 -16.25 -5.55 14.39
N ARG A 80 -14.96 -5.76 14.34
CA ARG A 80 -14.14 -6.13 15.49
C ARG A 80 -13.94 -4.92 16.41
N PRO A 81 -13.72 -5.12 17.73
CA PRO A 81 -13.56 -4.01 18.68
C PRO A 81 -12.53 -2.97 18.23
N TYR A 82 -11.38 -3.40 17.73
CA TYR A 82 -10.33 -2.49 17.29
C TYR A 82 -10.70 -1.69 16.02
N GLN A 83 -11.59 -2.20 15.17
CA GLN A 83 -12.07 -1.48 13.99
C GLN A 83 -13.03 -0.36 14.41
N ARG A 84 -13.91 -0.61 15.37
CA ARG A 84 -14.77 0.42 15.99
C ARG A 84 -13.91 1.50 16.65
N GLU A 85 -12.98 1.08 17.51
CA GLU A 85 -12.04 2.00 18.17
C GLU A 85 -11.27 2.86 17.16
N ALA A 86 -10.86 2.30 16.01
CA ALA A 86 -10.17 3.06 14.97
C ALA A 86 -11.06 4.16 14.38
N VAL A 87 -12.34 3.87 14.12
CA VAL A 87 -13.31 4.86 13.62
C VAL A 87 -13.62 5.91 14.69
N ASP A 88 -13.84 5.49 15.94
CA ASP A 88 -14.12 6.40 17.07
C ASP A 88 -12.97 7.41 17.27
N ARG A 89 -11.72 6.94 17.24
CA ARG A 89 -10.54 7.81 17.36
C ARG A 89 -10.37 8.73 16.16
N TRP A 90 -10.68 8.26 14.96
CA TRP A 90 -10.66 9.10 13.76
C TRP A 90 -11.71 10.20 13.86
N ARG A 91 -12.91 9.89 14.32
CA ARG A 91 -13.95 10.89 14.59
C ARG A 91 -13.54 11.91 15.64
N ALA A 92 -12.98 11.44 16.75
CA ALA A 92 -12.47 12.30 17.82
C ALA A 92 -11.35 13.25 17.33
N SER A 93 -10.70 12.92 16.20
CA SER A 93 -9.73 13.77 15.50
C SER A 93 -10.37 14.63 14.40
N ASN A 94 -11.64 15.03 14.56
CA ASN A 94 -12.42 15.81 13.60
C ASN A 94 -12.47 15.17 12.19
N GLY A 95 -12.48 13.83 12.11
CA GLY A 95 -12.52 13.10 10.85
C GLY A 95 -11.25 13.24 10.02
N ARG A 96 -10.10 13.51 10.65
CA ARG A 96 -8.80 13.62 9.96
C ARG A 96 -7.76 12.74 10.63
N GLY A 97 -7.16 11.84 9.88
CA GLY A 97 -6.10 11.00 10.39
C GLY A 97 -5.85 9.73 9.62
N SER A 98 -4.77 9.04 10.00
CA SER A 98 -4.37 7.77 9.42
C SER A 98 -4.62 6.62 10.39
N VAL A 99 -5.17 5.53 9.88
CA VAL A 99 -5.37 4.26 10.59
C VAL A 99 -4.35 3.25 10.07
N VAL A 100 -3.51 2.75 10.98
CA VAL A 100 -2.44 1.80 10.68
C VAL A 100 -2.86 0.42 11.18
N LEU A 101 -3.25 -0.44 10.26
CA LEU A 101 -3.68 -1.82 10.53
C LEU A 101 -2.98 -2.79 9.60
N PRO A 102 -2.61 -3.98 10.05
CA PRO A 102 -2.03 -5.01 9.19
C PRO A 102 -2.92 -5.31 7.98
N THR A 103 -2.30 -5.81 6.90
CA THR A 103 -3.06 -6.36 5.78
C THR A 103 -3.93 -7.51 6.27
N GLY A 104 -5.17 -7.62 5.78
CA GLY A 104 -6.13 -8.62 6.27
C GLY A 104 -6.87 -8.25 7.57
N ALA A 105 -6.47 -7.20 8.27
CA ALA A 105 -7.16 -6.73 9.48
C ALA A 105 -8.48 -5.97 9.19
N GLY A 106 -8.87 -5.85 7.92
CA GLY A 106 -10.15 -5.25 7.53
C GLY A 106 -10.13 -3.72 7.47
N LYS A 107 -9.05 -3.10 6.98
CA LYS A 107 -8.97 -1.65 6.71
C LYS A 107 -10.15 -1.13 5.89
N THR A 108 -10.59 -1.91 4.90
CA THR A 108 -11.76 -1.55 4.09
C THR A 108 -13.02 -1.40 4.93
N LEU A 109 -13.27 -2.31 5.88
CA LEU A 109 -14.42 -2.19 6.77
C LEU A 109 -14.38 -0.92 7.63
N VAL A 110 -13.18 -0.51 8.06
CA VAL A 110 -13.00 0.78 8.77
C VAL A 110 -13.44 1.96 7.89
N ALA A 111 -13.09 1.97 6.59
CA ALA A 111 -13.55 3.02 5.68
C ALA A 111 -15.05 2.93 5.40
N LEU A 112 -15.60 1.73 5.20
CA LEU A 112 -17.06 1.57 5.01
C LEU A 112 -17.82 2.08 6.23
N MET A 113 -17.35 1.81 7.44
CA MET A 113 -17.94 2.35 8.67
C MET A 113 -17.82 3.88 8.75
N ALA A 114 -16.69 4.46 8.35
CA ALA A 114 -16.52 5.91 8.32
C ALA A 114 -17.44 6.58 7.31
N ILE A 115 -17.67 5.97 6.14
CA ILE A 115 -18.64 6.42 5.13
C ILE A 115 -20.07 6.34 5.69
N ASP A 116 -20.44 5.20 6.28
CA ASP A 116 -21.78 5.01 6.87
C ASP A 116 -22.07 6.00 7.99
N GLU A 117 -21.05 6.34 8.77
CA GLU A 117 -21.21 7.25 9.90
C GLU A 117 -21.39 8.71 9.47
N LEU A 118 -20.69 9.14 8.41
CA LEU A 118 -20.79 10.51 7.90
C LEU A 118 -22.00 10.70 6.98
N ARG A 119 -22.43 9.65 6.27
CA ARG A 119 -23.54 9.70 5.30
C ARG A 119 -23.35 10.75 4.21
N VAL A 120 -22.15 10.95 3.75
CA VAL A 120 -21.78 11.92 2.70
C VAL A 120 -21.06 11.24 1.55
N GLY A 121 -20.97 11.94 0.43
CA GLY A 121 -20.18 11.50 -0.71
C GLY A 121 -18.72 11.29 -0.35
N ALA A 122 -18.10 10.26 -0.93
CA ALA A 122 -16.71 9.90 -0.67
C ALA A 122 -15.96 9.60 -1.95
N CYS A 123 -14.72 10.12 -2.02
CA CYS A 123 -13.73 9.74 -3.03
C CYS A 123 -12.72 8.79 -2.41
N ILE A 124 -12.59 7.59 -2.97
CA ILE A 124 -11.64 6.57 -2.55
C ILE A 124 -10.46 6.55 -3.53
N VAL A 125 -9.27 6.84 -3.06
CA VAL A 125 -8.04 6.86 -3.88
C VAL A 125 -7.20 5.64 -3.57
N ALA A 126 -6.93 4.82 -4.58
CA ALA A 126 -6.18 3.58 -4.47
C ALA A 126 -4.94 3.59 -5.38
N PRO A 127 -3.85 2.89 -5.03
CA PRO A 127 -2.60 2.96 -5.80
C PRO A 127 -2.64 2.24 -7.15
N THR A 128 -3.51 1.25 -7.32
CA THR A 128 -3.56 0.45 -8.56
C THR A 128 -4.98 0.27 -9.08
N ARG A 129 -5.10 0.06 -10.41
CA ARG A 129 -6.41 -0.24 -11.05
C ARG A 129 -7.08 -1.48 -10.45
N ALA A 130 -6.30 -2.45 -10.02
CA ALA A 130 -6.79 -3.64 -9.36
C ALA A 130 -7.47 -3.36 -8.04
N LEU A 131 -6.85 -2.50 -7.22
CA LEU A 131 -7.47 -2.04 -5.97
C LEU A 131 -8.70 -1.17 -6.22
N VAL A 132 -8.69 -0.36 -7.28
CA VAL A 132 -9.89 0.38 -7.68
C VAL A 132 -11.05 -0.57 -7.98
N ALA A 133 -10.83 -1.64 -8.75
CA ALA A 133 -11.86 -2.64 -9.03
C ALA A 133 -12.33 -3.35 -7.75
N GLN A 134 -11.42 -3.70 -6.86
CA GLN A 134 -11.76 -4.31 -5.57
C GLN A 134 -12.59 -3.36 -4.69
N TRP A 135 -12.22 -2.09 -4.60
CA TRP A 135 -12.96 -1.08 -3.87
C TRP A 135 -14.35 -0.87 -4.46
N PHE A 136 -14.45 -0.81 -5.81
CA PHE A 136 -15.73 -0.70 -6.50
C PHE A 136 -16.68 -1.82 -6.10
N THR A 137 -16.24 -3.07 -6.19
CA THR A 137 -17.06 -4.22 -5.79
C THR A 137 -17.48 -4.14 -4.32
N GLN A 138 -16.56 -3.83 -3.40
CA GLN A 138 -16.88 -3.76 -1.98
C GLN A 138 -17.85 -2.62 -1.63
N LEU A 139 -17.74 -1.48 -2.31
CA LEU A 139 -18.69 -0.38 -2.14
C LEU A 139 -20.05 -0.71 -2.74
N ALA A 140 -20.09 -1.36 -3.91
CA ALA A 140 -21.31 -1.80 -4.55
C ALA A 140 -22.06 -2.82 -3.71
N ASP A 141 -21.34 -3.78 -3.12
CA ASP A 141 -21.91 -4.76 -2.19
C ASP A 141 -22.45 -4.09 -0.91
N ALA A 142 -21.76 -3.05 -0.43
CA ALA A 142 -22.06 -2.39 0.84
C ALA A 142 -23.15 -1.32 0.76
N PHE A 143 -23.26 -0.60 -0.35
CA PHE A 143 -24.15 0.57 -0.49
C PHE A 143 -25.04 0.57 -1.73
N GLY A 144 -24.91 -0.46 -2.60
CA GLY A 144 -25.61 -0.54 -3.87
C GLY A 144 -24.80 0.01 -5.04
N SER A 145 -24.79 -0.74 -6.15
CA SER A 145 -23.97 -0.44 -7.34
C SER A 145 -24.36 0.90 -8.01
N GLU A 146 -25.59 1.35 -7.89
CA GLU A 146 -26.10 2.60 -8.46
C GLU A 146 -25.47 3.85 -7.83
N ARG A 147 -24.86 3.73 -6.65
CA ARG A 147 -24.18 4.80 -5.91
C ARG A 147 -22.68 4.86 -6.15
N VAL A 148 -22.13 3.86 -6.85
CA VAL A 148 -20.68 3.70 -7.00
C VAL A 148 -20.25 4.02 -8.42
N GLY A 149 -19.28 4.92 -8.55
CA GLY A 149 -18.63 5.28 -9.80
C GLY A 149 -17.15 4.93 -9.80
N ALA A 150 -16.54 4.86 -10.99
CA ALA A 150 -15.13 4.65 -11.19
C ALA A 150 -14.55 5.70 -12.14
N TYR A 151 -13.45 6.35 -11.71
CA TYR A 151 -12.82 7.41 -12.49
C TYR A 151 -11.33 7.15 -12.69
N TYR A 152 -10.98 6.42 -13.72
CA TYR A 152 -9.57 6.16 -14.11
C TYR A 152 -9.51 5.65 -15.56
N GLY A 153 -8.39 5.87 -16.26
CA GLY A 153 -8.26 5.44 -17.65
C GLY A 153 -9.41 5.94 -18.53
N ASP A 154 -10.13 5.03 -19.14
CA ASP A 154 -11.29 5.33 -20.01
C ASP A 154 -12.61 5.39 -19.20
N GLU A 155 -12.64 4.86 -17.99
CA GLU A 155 -13.76 4.95 -17.07
C GLU A 155 -13.86 6.37 -16.50
N LYS A 156 -15.03 7.01 -16.65
CA LYS A 156 -15.26 8.42 -16.25
C LYS A 156 -16.58 8.63 -15.49
N GLU A 157 -17.05 7.61 -14.83
CA GLU A 157 -18.30 7.68 -14.08
C GLU A 157 -18.07 8.24 -12.67
N VAL A 158 -18.76 9.34 -12.36
CA VAL A 158 -18.72 10.01 -11.05
C VAL A 158 -20.07 9.82 -10.36
N ARG A 159 -20.05 9.24 -9.16
CA ARG A 159 -21.21 8.98 -8.30
C ARG A 159 -20.90 9.44 -6.88
N ALA A 160 -21.87 9.35 -5.97
CA ALA A 160 -21.68 9.72 -4.57
C ALA A 160 -20.49 9.00 -3.92
N LEU A 161 -20.28 7.73 -4.27
CA LEU A 161 -19.07 6.98 -3.91
C LEU A 161 -18.24 6.76 -5.17
N THR A 162 -17.14 7.45 -5.32
CA THR A 162 -16.29 7.35 -6.52
C THR A 162 -14.91 6.82 -6.18
N VAL A 163 -14.48 5.78 -6.90
CA VAL A 163 -13.15 5.18 -6.74
C VAL A 163 -12.24 5.63 -7.86
N THR A 164 -11.00 6.00 -7.53
CA THR A 164 -10.02 6.48 -8.50
C THR A 164 -8.61 5.99 -8.16
N THR A 165 -7.68 6.13 -9.09
CA THR A 165 -6.25 5.92 -8.81
C THR A 165 -5.60 7.22 -8.34
N TYR A 166 -4.47 7.14 -7.61
CA TYR A 166 -3.66 8.32 -7.27
C TYR A 166 -3.31 9.14 -8.52
N HIS A 167 -3.06 8.49 -9.64
CA HIS A 167 -2.75 9.16 -10.91
C HIS A 167 -3.92 9.96 -11.49
N SER A 168 -5.15 9.47 -11.34
CA SER A 168 -6.36 10.13 -11.89
C SER A 168 -7.05 11.07 -10.89
N ALA A 169 -6.68 11.00 -9.62
CA ALA A 169 -7.33 11.75 -8.54
C ALA A 169 -7.25 13.27 -8.73
N PHE A 170 -6.16 13.78 -9.31
CA PHE A 170 -6.03 15.21 -9.59
C PHE A 170 -7.17 15.71 -10.48
N THR A 171 -7.34 15.13 -11.65
CA THR A 171 -8.36 15.55 -12.63
C THR A 171 -9.78 15.38 -12.09
N LEU A 172 -10.02 14.32 -11.30
CA LEU A 172 -11.31 14.11 -10.63
C LEU A 172 -11.58 15.20 -9.60
N LEU A 173 -10.65 15.42 -8.69
CA LEU A 173 -10.83 16.35 -7.57
C LEU A 173 -10.81 17.81 -8.03
N GLU A 174 -10.03 18.15 -9.05
CA GLU A 174 -10.03 19.48 -9.67
C GLU A 174 -11.43 19.88 -10.15
N ARG A 175 -12.16 18.94 -10.71
CA ARG A 175 -13.47 19.21 -11.35
C ARG A 175 -14.68 18.99 -10.44
N TRP A 176 -14.62 17.97 -9.59
CA TRP A 176 -15.75 17.53 -8.76
C TRP A 176 -15.37 17.34 -7.28
N GLY A 177 -14.32 18.01 -6.83
CA GLY A 177 -13.83 17.81 -5.46
C GLY A 177 -14.82 18.21 -4.38
N ASP A 178 -15.66 19.21 -4.63
CA ASP A 178 -16.70 19.73 -3.73
C ASP A 178 -17.83 18.72 -3.46
N ARG A 179 -18.04 17.75 -4.35
CA ARG A 179 -19.01 16.67 -4.16
C ARG A 179 -18.57 15.65 -3.10
N PHE A 180 -17.28 15.59 -2.75
CA PHE A 180 -16.71 14.58 -1.86
C PHE A 180 -16.23 15.15 -0.53
N PRO A 181 -17.11 15.31 0.47
CA PRO A 181 -16.67 15.73 1.80
C PRO A 181 -15.68 14.77 2.46
N LEU A 182 -15.72 13.48 2.12
CA LEU A 182 -14.77 12.48 2.61
C LEU A 182 -13.78 12.04 1.52
N LEU A 183 -12.51 12.10 1.85
CA LEU A 183 -11.42 11.55 1.04
C LEU A 183 -10.79 10.36 1.78
N VAL A 184 -10.90 9.15 1.21
CA VAL A 184 -10.26 7.93 1.71
C VAL A 184 -9.02 7.64 0.87
N LEU A 185 -7.86 7.52 1.52
CA LEU A 185 -6.56 7.30 0.88
C LEU A 185 -6.05 5.91 1.24
N ASP A 186 -6.26 4.95 0.35
CA ASP A 186 -5.79 3.59 0.58
C ASP A 186 -4.29 3.48 0.30
N GLU A 187 -3.60 2.70 1.13
CA GLU A 187 -2.14 2.57 1.15
C GLU A 187 -1.45 3.95 1.16
N VAL A 188 -1.86 4.80 2.08
CA VAL A 188 -1.44 6.22 2.20
C VAL A 188 0.09 6.41 2.26
N HIS A 189 0.85 5.36 2.55
CA HIS A 189 2.31 5.40 2.53
C HIS A 189 2.91 5.72 1.15
N HIS A 190 2.18 5.49 0.04
CA HIS A 190 2.60 5.89 -1.30
C HIS A 190 2.79 7.40 -1.42
N LEU A 191 2.07 8.20 -0.64
CA LEU A 191 2.27 9.66 -0.60
C LEU A 191 3.62 10.06 0.00
N ALA A 192 4.30 9.16 0.72
CA ALA A 192 5.61 9.41 1.29
C ALA A 192 6.77 8.97 0.39
N ASP A 193 6.52 8.23 -0.68
CA ASP A 193 7.55 7.74 -1.59
C ASP A 193 7.89 8.78 -2.66
N THR A 194 8.96 9.54 -2.40
CA THR A 194 9.46 10.61 -3.32
C THR A 194 10.50 10.11 -4.33
N THR A 195 10.80 8.82 -4.36
CA THR A 195 11.91 8.29 -5.18
C THR A 195 11.68 8.38 -6.68
N HIS A 196 10.42 8.49 -7.12
CA HIS A 196 10.06 8.51 -8.54
C HIS A 196 9.51 9.84 -9.07
N GLY A 197 9.60 10.92 -8.30
CA GLY A 197 9.09 12.24 -8.73
C GLY A 197 7.54 12.37 -8.76
N GLU A 198 6.83 11.25 -8.80
CA GLU A 198 5.36 11.19 -8.86
C GLU A 198 4.69 11.60 -7.54
N ALA A 199 5.34 11.36 -6.41
CA ALA A 199 4.78 11.68 -5.10
C ALA A 199 4.56 13.20 -4.90
N ARG A 200 5.34 14.06 -5.54
CA ARG A 200 5.08 15.51 -5.50
C ARG A 200 3.77 15.88 -6.18
N SER A 201 3.45 15.25 -7.31
CA SER A 201 2.19 15.48 -8.01
C SER A 201 0.99 14.96 -7.20
N TRP A 202 1.16 13.87 -6.43
CA TRP A 202 0.10 13.32 -5.59
C TRP A 202 -0.19 14.18 -4.35
N HIS A 203 0.78 14.91 -3.83
CA HIS A 203 0.54 15.92 -2.78
C HIS A 203 -0.34 17.08 -3.26
N ASP A 204 -0.21 17.46 -4.52
CA ASP A 204 -1.00 18.54 -5.10
C ASP A 204 -2.48 18.16 -5.17
N HIS A 205 -2.82 16.87 -5.36
CA HIS A 205 -4.22 16.39 -5.27
C HIS A 205 -4.85 16.71 -3.92
N LEU A 206 -4.09 16.55 -2.84
CA LEU A 206 -4.57 16.81 -1.49
C LEU A 206 -4.67 18.29 -1.15
N ARG A 207 -3.92 19.14 -1.87
CA ARG A 207 -3.98 20.59 -1.73
C ARG A 207 -5.18 21.19 -2.45
N ILE A 208 -5.62 20.59 -3.56
CA ILE A 208 -6.82 21.03 -4.26
C ILE A 208 -8.09 20.44 -3.66
N ALA A 209 -8.05 19.27 -3.03
CA ALA A 209 -9.23 18.60 -2.48
C ALA A 209 -9.89 19.41 -1.36
N PRO A 210 -11.13 19.85 -1.50
CA PRO A 210 -11.84 20.63 -0.49
C PRO A 210 -12.36 19.78 0.67
N SER A 211 -12.18 18.45 0.60
CA SER A 211 -12.68 17.46 1.56
C SER A 211 -12.22 17.76 2.99
N PRO A 212 -13.14 18.14 3.91
CA PRO A 212 -12.81 18.37 5.30
C PRO A 212 -12.42 17.09 6.03
N PHE A 213 -13.05 15.95 5.67
CA PHE A 213 -12.77 14.65 6.27
C PHE A 213 -11.75 13.89 5.42
N ARG A 214 -10.72 13.33 6.08
CA ARG A 214 -9.67 12.58 5.40
C ARG A 214 -9.28 11.36 6.21
N LEU A 215 -9.35 10.18 5.60
CA LEU A 215 -9.00 8.91 6.22
C LEU A 215 -7.86 8.26 5.43
N GLY A 216 -6.67 8.20 6.00
CA GLY A 216 -5.55 7.45 5.47
C GLY A 216 -5.56 6.01 6.00
N LEU A 217 -5.42 5.03 5.12
CA LEU A 217 -5.33 3.61 5.46
C LEU A 217 -3.98 3.06 5.03
N THR A 218 -3.30 2.32 5.89
CA THR A 218 -2.06 1.63 5.54
C THR A 218 -1.74 0.48 6.49
N ALA A 219 -0.98 -0.50 6.02
CA ALA A 219 -0.36 -1.50 6.89
C ALA A 219 0.99 -1.03 7.44
N THR A 220 1.62 -0.06 6.79
CA THR A 220 2.99 0.39 7.08
C THR A 220 3.07 1.90 6.99
N TYR A 221 3.11 2.56 8.13
CA TYR A 221 3.21 4.01 8.17
C TYR A 221 4.69 4.45 8.09
N PRO A 222 5.03 5.42 7.24
CA PRO A 222 6.39 5.91 7.09
C PRO A 222 6.71 6.96 8.16
N ASP A 223 7.14 6.54 9.34
CA ASP A 223 7.38 7.44 10.48
C ASP A 223 8.43 8.54 10.18
N ASN A 224 9.34 8.32 9.24
CA ASN A 224 10.30 9.32 8.77
C ASN A 224 9.68 10.43 7.88
N ARG A 225 8.44 10.34 7.51
CA ARG A 225 7.66 11.30 6.70
C ARG A 225 6.38 11.75 7.40
N ASP A 226 6.25 11.48 8.69
CA ASP A 226 5.06 11.78 9.49
C ASP A 226 4.61 13.24 9.37
N ALA A 227 5.53 14.20 9.39
CA ALA A 227 5.19 15.64 9.34
C ALA A 227 4.39 16.01 8.08
N GLU A 228 4.72 15.43 6.92
CA GLU A 228 4.04 15.72 5.67
C GLU A 228 2.67 15.05 5.58
N LEU A 229 2.58 13.78 5.92
CA LEU A 229 1.31 13.05 5.98
C LEU A 229 0.37 13.63 7.03
N ARG A 230 0.89 14.03 8.19
CA ARG A 230 0.11 14.70 9.24
C ARG A 230 -0.52 16.00 8.76
N ARG A 231 0.20 16.79 7.97
CA ARG A 231 -0.33 18.03 7.39
C ARG A 231 -1.40 17.76 6.34
N LEU A 232 -1.21 16.77 5.47
CA LEU A 232 -2.07 16.51 4.32
C LEU A 232 -3.30 15.67 4.69
N VAL A 233 -3.13 14.67 5.54
CA VAL A 233 -4.18 13.70 5.90
C VAL A 233 -4.64 13.89 7.35
N GLY A 234 -3.72 14.06 8.26
CA GLY A 234 -3.91 14.12 9.69
C GLY A 234 -2.96 13.19 10.44
N PRO A 235 -2.97 13.20 11.79
CA PRO A 235 -2.10 12.37 12.60
C PRO A 235 -2.42 10.87 12.43
N VAL A 236 -1.52 10.00 12.90
CA VAL A 236 -1.88 8.59 13.14
C VAL A 236 -2.82 8.54 14.34
N VAL A 237 -4.09 8.28 14.09
CA VAL A 237 -5.14 8.24 15.12
C VAL A 237 -5.30 6.86 15.74
N TYR A 238 -4.97 5.82 14.98
CA TYR A 238 -5.00 4.45 15.45
C TYR A 238 -3.87 3.64 14.83
N ARG A 239 -3.20 2.84 15.66
CA ARG A 239 -2.16 1.90 15.20
C ARG A 239 -2.30 0.60 15.98
N LYS A 240 -2.33 -0.52 15.26
CA LYS A 240 -2.26 -1.85 15.83
C LYS A 240 -1.35 -2.72 14.98
N LEU A 241 -0.31 -3.27 15.60
CA LEU A 241 0.66 -4.12 14.92
C LEU A 241 0.23 -5.59 14.92
N ILE A 242 0.76 -6.40 14.00
CA ILE A 242 0.45 -7.85 13.96
C ILE A 242 0.72 -8.52 15.31
N GLY A 243 1.83 -8.16 15.99
CA GLY A 243 2.18 -8.73 17.29
C GLY A 243 1.26 -8.34 18.45
N GLU A 244 0.42 -7.33 18.27
CA GLU A 244 -0.56 -6.84 19.24
C GLU A 244 -1.96 -7.41 18.99
N MET A 245 -2.14 -8.12 17.87
CA MET A 245 -3.41 -8.75 17.54
C MET A 245 -3.53 -10.09 18.27
N THR A 246 -4.71 -10.35 18.81
CA THR A 246 -5.00 -11.63 19.45
C THR A 246 -5.24 -12.74 18.44
N ASP A 247 -5.13 -14.01 18.89
CA ASP A 247 -5.43 -15.17 18.04
C ASP A 247 -6.87 -15.17 17.49
N ALA A 248 -7.78 -14.46 18.15
CA ALA A 248 -9.16 -14.27 17.70
C ALA A 248 -9.28 -13.20 16.59
N GLU A 249 -8.33 -12.27 16.53
CA GLU A 249 -8.31 -11.14 15.58
C GLU A 249 -7.57 -11.46 14.28
N LEU A 250 -6.59 -12.36 14.36
CA LEU A 250 -5.86 -12.87 13.19
C LEU A 250 -6.29 -14.30 12.86
N ALA A 251 -6.16 -14.70 11.61
CA ALA A 251 -6.14 -16.12 11.32
C ALA A 251 -4.90 -16.72 12.01
N ARG A 252 -5.06 -17.89 12.62
CA ARG A 252 -3.93 -18.63 13.16
C ARG A 252 -2.99 -18.95 12.01
N PHE A 253 -1.72 -18.65 12.16
CA PHE A 253 -0.71 -18.98 11.16
C PHE A 253 0.50 -19.63 11.81
N ALA A 254 1.13 -20.53 11.08
CA ALA A 254 2.39 -21.13 11.45
C ALA A 254 3.49 -20.60 10.50
N LEU A 255 4.48 -19.89 11.05
CA LEU A 255 5.69 -19.52 10.31
C LEU A 255 6.74 -20.61 10.50
N MET A 256 7.08 -21.29 9.44
CA MET A 256 8.05 -22.36 9.42
C MET A 256 9.25 -21.96 8.56
N ARG A 257 10.44 -21.92 9.14
CA ARG A 257 11.69 -21.72 8.39
C ARG A 257 12.24 -23.05 7.95
N ARG A 258 12.61 -23.11 6.67
CA ARG A 258 13.30 -24.24 6.05
C ARG A 258 14.67 -23.77 5.59
N TYR A 259 15.69 -24.48 6.02
CA TYR A 259 17.06 -24.18 5.65
C TYR A 259 17.52 -25.15 4.57
N VAL A 260 18.01 -24.61 3.46
CA VAL A 260 18.58 -25.38 2.35
C VAL A 260 20.06 -25.04 2.25
N ARG A 261 20.88 -26.02 1.89
CA ARG A 261 22.30 -25.81 1.59
C ARG A 261 22.48 -25.43 0.13
N LEU A 262 23.48 -24.64 -0.14
CA LEU A 262 23.99 -24.46 -1.49
C LEU A 262 24.65 -25.76 -1.96
N SER A 263 24.59 -26.09 -3.24
CA SER A 263 25.40 -27.15 -3.82
C SER A 263 26.90 -26.77 -3.75
N ALA A 264 27.79 -27.74 -3.82
CA ALA A 264 29.24 -27.50 -3.73
C ALA A 264 29.72 -26.45 -4.76
N GLY A 265 29.17 -26.49 -5.99
CA GLY A 265 29.45 -25.51 -7.02
C GLY A 265 28.94 -24.11 -6.69
N GLU A 266 27.73 -24.03 -6.12
CA GLU A 266 27.14 -22.79 -5.65
C GLU A 266 27.91 -22.19 -4.47
N GLU A 267 28.36 -23.00 -3.51
CA GLU A 267 29.18 -22.55 -2.36
C GLU A 267 30.45 -21.88 -2.80
N VAL A 268 31.23 -22.54 -3.68
CA VAL A 268 32.50 -22.00 -4.22
C VAL A 268 32.24 -20.67 -4.94
N ARG A 269 31.20 -20.61 -5.78
CA ARG A 269 30.86 -19.39 -6.52
C ARG A 269 30.37 -18.28 -5.59
N TYR A 270 29.55 -18.61 -4.59
CA TYR A 270 29.07 -17.66 -3.57
C TYR A 270 30.26 -17.05 -2.78
N ALA A 271 31.21 -17.87 -2.34
CA ALA A 271 32.39 -17.41 -1.63
C ALA A 271 33.22 -16.42 -2.47
N ALA A 272 33.52 -16.78 -3.71
CA ALA A 272 34.31 -15.93 -4.62
C ALA A 272 33.60 -14.58 -4.91
N LEU A 273 32.29 -14.59 -5.14
CA LEU A 273 31.52 -13.37 -5.36
C LEU A 273 31.44 -12.49 -4.10
N THR A 274 31.33 -13.11 -2.94
CA THR A 274 31.28 -12.42 -1.65
C THR A 274 32.65 -11.76 -1.36
N GLU A 275 33.75 -12.49 -1.52
CA GLU A 275 35.09 -11.95 -1.34
C GLU A 275 35.38 -10.75 -2.25
N LEU A 276 35.04 -10.86 -3.53
CA LEU A 276 35.22 -9.75 -4.49
C LEU A 276 34.42 -8.50 -4.09
N TYR A 277 33.17 -8.66 -3.65
CA TYR A 277 32.33 -7.57 -3.22
C TYR A 277 32.82 -6.95 -1.91
N GLU A 278 33.10 -7.77 -0.89
CA GLU A 278 33.49 -7.30 0.44
C GLU A 278 34.87 -6.63 0.43
N ASN A 279 35.84 -7.17 -0.28
CA ASN A 279 37.16 -6.56 -0.46
C ASN A 279 37.05 -5.17 -1.09
N HIS A 280 36.19 -5.04 -2.12
CA HIS A 280 35.97 -3.73 -2.73
C HIS A 280 35.26 -2.75 -1.80
N MET A 281 34.27 -3.20 -1.02
CA MET A 281 33.57 -2.35 -0.04
C MET A 281 34.49 -1.92 1.11
N ALA A 282 35.42 -2.78 1.55
CA ALA A 282 36.36 -2.47 2.60
C ALA A 282 37.41 -1.43 2.17
N THR A 283 37.85 -1.49 0.91
CA THR A 283 38.93 -0.62 0.38
C THR A 283 38.37 0.64 -0.33
N GLY A 284 37.12 0.67 -0.68
CA GLY A 284 36.53 1.68 -1.55
C GLY A 284 36.21 3.05 -0.91
N GLY A 285 36.33 3.20 0.40
CA GLY A 285 36.08 4.45 1.10
C GLY A 285 34.63 4.94 0.99
N TYR A 286 33.65 4.02 1.01
CA TYR A 286 32.21 4.34 0.84
C TYR A 286 31.49 4.72 2.14
N ARG A 287 32.20 4.79 3.26
CA ARG A 287 31.65 5.21 4.55
C ARG A 287 32.48 6.32 5.14
N GLU A 288 31.82 7.46 5.37
CA GLU A 288 32.33 8.52 6.23
C GLU A 288 31.69 8.41 7.62
N ARG A 289 32.28 9.14 8.60
CA ARG A 289 31.80 9.12 9.98
C ARG A 289 30.43 9.80 10.05
N GLY A 290 29.37 9.02 10.27
CA GLY A 290 27.98 9.50 10.32
C GLY A 290 27.08 9.02 9.18
N ASP A 291 27.66 8.40 8.15
CA ASP A 291 26.88 7.88 7.01
C ASP A 291 26.03 6.67 7.38
N THR A 292 24.84 6.64 6.82
CA THR A 292 23.97 5.46 6.89
C THR A 292 24.42 4.39 5.88
N PRO A 293 24.04 3.11 6.09
CA PRO A 293 24.25 2.07 5.07
C PRO A 293 23.64 2.40 3.70
N ALA A 294 22.58 3.19 3.67
CA ALA A 294 21.93 3.64 2.43
C ALA A 294 22.79 4.69 1.70
N ASP A 295 23.48 5.56 2.42
CA ASP A 295 24.39 6.56 1.85
C ASP A 295 25.59 5.88 1.24
N ALA A 296 26.21 4.96 1.96
CA ALA A 296 27.32 4.13 1.46
C ALA A 296 26.93 3.37 0.18
N TRP A 297 25.73 2.81 0.14
CA TRP A 297 25.22 2.13 -1.05
C TRP A 297 25.01 3.09 -2.24
N ARG A 298 24.43 4.26 -2.02
CA ARG A 298 24.25 5.28 -3.06
C ARG A 298 25.58 5.73 -3.66
N MET A 299 26.57 5.98 -2.81
CA MET A 299 27.92 6.34 -3.23
C MET A 299 28.58 5.21 -4.06
N PHE A 300 28.51 3.97 -3.58
CA PHE A 300 29.01 2.81 -4.31
C PHE A 300 28.35 2.63 -5.67
N ALA A 301 27.02 2.67 -5.74
CA ALA A 301 26.26 2.52 -6.98
C ALA A 301 26.56 3.66 -7.98
N SER A 302 26.73 4.88 -7.51
CA SER A 302 27.16 6.02 -8.33
C SER A 302 28.58 5.81 -8.90
N ARG A 303 29.53 5.38 -8.05
CA ARG A 303 30.91 5.15 -8.45
C ARG A 303 31.06 3.99 -9.46
N ALA A 304 30.17 3.01 -9.40
CA ALA A 304 30.14 1.91 -10.37
C ALA A 304 29.83 2.36 -11.81
N ARG A 305 29.30 3.56 -12.03
CA ARG A 305 29.07 4.12 -13.36
C ARG A 305 30.38 4.48 -14.07
N THR A 306 31.37 4.94 -13.33
CA THR A 306 32.65 5.45 -13.86
C THR A 306 33.85 4.55 -13.57
N SER A 307 33.85 3.82 -12.47
CA SER A 307 34.96 2.99 -12.01
C SER A 307 34.81 1.51 -12.41
N PRO A 308 35.72 0.94 -13.24
CA PRO A 308 35.68 -0.47 -13.60
C PRO A 308 35.78 -1.45 -12.40
N PRO A 309 36.63 -1.20 -11.37
CA PRO A 309 36.64 -2.04 -10.17
C PRO A 309 35.31 -2.02 -9.41
N ALA A 310 34.68 -0.83 -9.20
CA ALA A 310 33.40 -0.71 -8.55
C ALA A 310 32.28 -1.41 -9.35
N ARG A 311 32.33 -1.33 -10.68
CA ARG A 311 31.40 -2.02 -11.57
C ARG A 311 31.53 -3.54 -11.48
N ARG A 312 32.74 -4.07 -11.35
CA ARG A 312 32.96 -5.51 -11.11
C ARG A 312 32.38 -5.95 -9.77
N ALA A 313 32.62 -5.18 -8.71
CA ALA A 313 32.06 -5.48 -7.39
C ALA A 313 30.51 -5.40 -7.38
N LEU A 314 29.91 -4.45 -8.09
CA LEU A 314 28.45 -4.35 -8.22
C LEU A 314 27.87 -5.55 -8.98
N ARG A 315 28.54 -6.02 -10.04
CA ARG A 315 28.14 -7.26 -10.73
C ARG A 315 28.24 -8.47 -9.80
N ALA A 316 29.34 -8.59 -9.07
CA ALA A 316 29.51 -9.68 -8.10
C ALA A 316 28.40 -9.67 -7.03
N PHE A 317 28.01 -8.50 -6.54
CA PHE A 317 26.89 -8.35 -5.62
C PHE A 317 25.58 -8.88 -6.24
N HIS A 318 25.23 -8.45 -7.45
CA HIS A 318 24.00 -8.91 -8.11
C HIS A 318 24.03 -10.39 -8.48
N GLU A 319 25.18 -10.92 -8.92
CA GLU A 319 25.33 -12.34 -9.20
C GLU A 319 25.22 -13.19 -7.94
N ARG A 320 25.78 -12.72 -6.82
CA ARG A 320 25.65 -13.36 -5.52
C ARG A 320 24.18 -13.42 -5.07
N GLU A 321 23.45 -12.32 -5.18
CA GLU A 321 22.02 -12.29 -4.85
C GLU A 321 21.23 -13.22 -5.75
N ARG A 322 21.54 -13.24 -7.05
CA ARG A 322 20.89 -14.13 -8.01
C ARG A 322 21.16 -15.60 -7.69
N LEU A 323 22.39 -15.96 -7.39
CA LEU A 323 22.77 -17.33 -7.04
C LEU A 323 21.98 -17.82 -5.82
N VAL A 324 21.93 -17.03 -4.76
CA VAL A 324 21.19 -17.40 -3.54
C VAL A 324 19.70 -17.49 -3.80
N ARG A 325 19.14 -16.60 -4.62
CA ARG A 325 17.73 -16.61 -4.99
C ARG A 325 17.35 -17.86 -5.81
N LEU A 326 18.22 -18.31 -6.69
CA LEU A 326 18.02 -19.46 -7.59
C LEU A 326 18.62 -20.76 -7.06
N ALA A 327 19.12 -20.81 -5.82
CA ALA A 327 19.76 -21.97 -5.26
C ALA A 327 18.93 -23.26 -5.47
N GLU A 328 19.56 -24.30 -6.00
CA GLU A 328 18.93 -25.58 -6.37
C GLU A 328 18.11 -26.19 -5.23
N GLY A 329 18.63 -26.13 -4.01
CA GLY A 329 17.94 -26.63 -2.82
C GLY A 329 16.58 -25.99 -2.56
N LYS A 330 16.35 -24.75 -3.03
CA LYS A 330 15.06 -24.05 -2.85
C LYS A 330 13.96 -24.66 -3.69
N LEU A 331 14.25 -25.07 -4.90
CA LEU A 331 13.28 -25.75 -5.76
C LEU A 331 12.82 -27.07 -5.15
N GLY A 332 13.79 -27.93 -4.75
CA GLY A 332 13.48 -29.21 -4.14
C GLY A 332 12.67 -29.09 -2.84
N GLU A 333 12.99 -28.08 -2.00
CA GLU A 333 12.23 -27.85 -0.78
C GLU A 333 10.82 -27.32 -1.08
N THR A 334 10.66 -26.43 -2.07
CA THR A 334 9.35 -25.93 -2.53
C THR A 334 8.47 -27.10 -2.98
N GLU A 335 9.00 -28.00 -3.80
CA GLU A 335 8.28 -29.18 -4.27
C GLU A 335 7.88 -30.11 -3.11
N ARG A 336 8.75 -30.32 -2.12
CA ARG A 336 8.46 -31.11 -0.91
C ARG A 336 7.33 -30.49 -0.09
N ILE A 337 7.34 -29.16 0.09
CA ILE A 337 6.26 -28.47 0.80
C ILE A 337 4.94 -28.60 0.05
N LEU A 338 4.91 -28.38 -1.26
CA LEU A 338 3.70 -28.53 -2.06
C LEU A 338 3.13 -29.95 -2.02
N ARG A 339 4.00 -31.00 -1.99
CA ARG A 339 3.57 -32.39 -1.85
C ARG A 339 3.03 -32.69 -0.44
N ALA A 340 3.57 -32.07 0.58
CA ALA A 340 3.09 -32.22 1.95
C ALA A 340 1.72 -31.56 2.20
N HIS A 341 1.32 -30.62 1.32
CA HIS A 341 0.05 -29.87 1.40
C HIS A 341 -0.81 -30.08 0.15
N PRO A 342 -1.24 -31.30 -0.19
CA PRO A 342 -1.84 -31.61 -1.47
C PRO A 342 -3.21 -30.96 -1.71
N ALA A 343 -3.94 -30.62 -0.66
CA ALA A 343 -5.28 -30.03 -0.71
C ALA A 343 -5.28 -28.50 -0.63
N GLU A 344 -4.13 -27.87 -0.34
CA GLU A 344 -4.06 -26.43 -0.10
C GLU A 344 -3.62 -25.68 -1.35
N GLN A 345 -4.23 -24.52 -1.54
CA GLN A 345 -3.78 -23.57 -2.56
C GLN A 345 -2.59 -22.79 -2.05
N ALA A 346 -1.59 -22.62 -2.92
CA ALA A 346 -0.30 -22.07 -2.58
C ALA A 346 0.06 -20.82 -3.38
N VAL A 347 0.67 -19.84 -2.70
CA VAL A 347 1.35 -18.71 -3.34
C VAL A 347 2.83 -18.80 -3.05
N ILE A 348 3.65 -18.84 -4.11
CA ILE A 348 5.11 -18.84 -4.02
C ILE A 348 5.61 -17.43 -4.28
N PHE A 349 6.08 -16.75 -3.25
CA PHE A 349 6.63 -15.41 -3.33
C PHE A 349 8.10 -15.46 -3.73
N CYS A 350 8.39 -15.01 -4.95
CA CYS A 350 9.73 -15.03 -5.52
C CYS A 350 10.39 -13.65 -5.41
N GLY A 351 11.65 -13.61 -5.04
CA GLY A 351 12.44 -12.37 -4.90
C GLY A 351 12.82 -11.71 -6.24
N GLY A 352 12.51 -12.34 -7.39
CA GLY A 352 12.79 -11.83 -8.72
C GLY A 352 12.09 -12.64 -9.79
N THR A 353 11.98 -12.05 -11.00
CA THR A 353 11.32 -12.68 -12.16
C THR A 353 12.01 -13.97 -12.58
N ASP A 354 13.35 -14.01 -12.51
CA ASP A 354 14.15 -15.19 -12.79
C ASP A 354 13.81 -16.39 -11.86
N ALA A 355 13.54 -16.13 -10.59
CA ALA A 355 13.09 -17.16 -9.66
C ALA A 355 11.66 -17.61 -9.94
N ALA A 356 10.76 -16.69 -10.27
CA ALA A 356 9.39 -17.04 -10.63
C ALA A 356 9.33 -17.88 -11.92
N GLU A 357 10.13 -17.53 -12.93
CA GLU A 357 10.28 -18.32 -14.15
C GLU A 357 10.83 -19.72 -13.87
N SER A 358 11.84 -19.83 -13.02
CA SER A 358 12.42 -21.12 -12.62
C SER A 358 11.37 -22.01 -11.94
N MET A 359 10.62 -21.46 -10.98
CA MET A 359 9.55 -22.19 -10.29
C MET A 359 8.40 -22.55 -11.23
N SER A 360 7.98 -21.61 -12.08
CA SER A 360 6.90 -21.83 -13.05
C SER A 360 7.22 -22.99 -14.00
N ARG A 361 8.42 -23.01 -14.57
CA ARG A 361 8.84 -24.09 -15.48
C ARG A 361 9.00 -25.43 -14.78
N ALA A 362 9.68 -25.43 -13.63
CA ALA A 362 10.00 -26.69 -12.94
C ALA A 362 8.75 -27.35 -12.31
N LEU A 363 7.81 -26.55 -11.82
CA LEU A 363 6.61 -27.04 -11.14
C LEU A 363 5.37 -27.04 -12.05
N SER A 364 5.48 -26.59 -13.30
CA SER A 364 4.38 -26.44 -14.25
C SER A 364 3.21 -25.61 -13.69
N ILE A 365 3.53 -24.50 -13.00
CA ILE A 365 2.56 -23.58 -12.43
C ILE A 365 2.60 -22.23 -13.13
N PRO A 366 1.50 -21.48 -13.22
CA PRO A 366 1.53 -20.13 -13.77
C PRO A 366 2.32 -19.16 -12.91
N MET A 367 2.79 -18.06 -13.51
CA MET A 367 3.44 -16.99 -12.79
C MET A 367 2.73 -15.64 -13.00
N ILE A 368 2.78 -14.78 -11.97
CA ILE A 368 2.27 -13.41 -12.01
C ILE A 368 3.43 -12.45 -11.73
N THR A 369 3.69 -11.55 -12.69
CA THR A 369 4.73 -10.53 -12.60
C THR A 369 4.14 -9.14 -12.88
N ALA A 370 4.95 -8.09 -12.75
CA ALA A 370 4.51 -6.74 -13.10
C ALA A 370 4.12 -6.60 -14.59
N SER A 371 4.71 -7.42 -15.48
CA SER A 371 4.41 -7.43 -16.90
C SER A 371 3.18 -8.28 -17.29
N THR A 372 2.62 -9.08 -16.38
CA THR A 372 1.41 -9.87 -16.65
C THR A 372 0.21 -8.95 -16.89
N PRO A 373 -0.47 -9.04 -18.05
CA PRO A 373 -1.64 -8.22 -18.36
C PRO A 373 -2.73 -8.33 -17.28
N ALA A 374 -3.48 -7.27 -17.05
CA ALA A 374 -4.50 -7.24 -16.01
C ALA A 374 -5.57 -8.34 -16.23
N SER A 375 -6.03 -8.53 -17.47
CA SER A 375 -7.00 -9.57 -17.83
C SER A 375 -6.51 -10.99 -17.52
N GLU A 376 -5.26 -11.28 -17.87
CA GLU A 376 -4.64 -12.57 -17.58
C GLU A 376 -4.49 -12.80 -16.07
N ARG A 377 -4.08 -11.75 -15.35
CA ARG A 377 -3.97 -11.78 -13.89
C ARG A 377 -5.31 -12.08 -13.21
N TYR A 378 -6.39 -11.42 -13.68
CA TYR A 378 -7.75 -11.71 -13.19
C TYR A 378 -8.15 -13.17 -13.47
N ALA A 379 -7.88 -13.66 -14.68
CA ALA A 379 -8.19 -15.03 -15.04
C ALA A 379 -7.46 -16.05 -14.15
N LEU A 380 -6.17 -15.83 -13.88
CA LEU A 380 -5.37 -16.69 -13.00
C LEU A 380 -5.88 -16.68 -11.55
N LEU A 381 -6.28 -15.52 -11.03
CA LEU A 381 -6.82 -15.44 -9.66
C LEU A 381 -8.23 -16.05 -9.56
N ALA A 382 -9.06 -15.88 -10.58
CA ALA A 382 -10.34 -16.56 -10.67
C ALA A 382 -10.16 -18.09 -10.71
N ALA A 383 -9.22 -18.58 -11.51
CA ALA A 383 -8.88 -20.01 -11.59
C ALA A 383 -8.29 -20.57 -10.28
N MET A 384 -7.56 -19.74 -9.49
CA MET A 384 -7.20 -20.12 -8.13
C MET A 384 -8.43 -20.19 -7.22
N THR A 385 -9.34 -19.23 -7.32
CA THR A 385 -10.53 -19.19 -6.47
C THR A 385 -11.47 -20.37 -6.75
N SER A 386 -11.61 -20.79 -8.03
CA SER A 386 -12.39 -21.98 -8.42
C SER A 386 -11.70 -23.30 -8.08
N GLY A 387 -10.38 -23.30 -7.84
CA GLY A 387 -9.60 -24.50 -7.59
C GLY A 387 -8.98 -25.13 -8.83
N ASP A 388 -9.16 -24.54 -10.02
CA ASP A 388 -8.58 -25.02 -11.28
C ASP A 388 -7.05 -24.91 -11.29
N ILE A 389 -6.52 -23.93 -10.55
CA ILE A 389 -5.09 -23.72 -10.32
C ILE A 389 -4.79 -23.86 -8.82
N ARG A 390 -3.84 -24.74 -8.51
CA ARG A 390 -3.46 -25.02 -7.12
C ARG A 390 -2.34 -24.14 -6.59
N ALA A 391 -1.42 -23.70 -7.45
CA ALA A 391 -0.29 -22.88 -7.04
C ALA A 391 0.05 -21.82 -8.08
N VAL A 392 0.58 -20.68 -7.64
CA VAL A 392 1.06 -19.59 -8.49
C VAL A 392 2.38 -19.06 -7.97
N ALA A 393 3.34 -18.79 -8.87
CA ALA A 393 4.56 -18.08 -8.56
C ALA A 393 4.34 -16.57 -8.75
N SER A 394 4.72 -15.73 -7.79
CA SER A 394 4.49 -14.29 -7.83
C SER A 394 5.73 -13.49 -7.52
N VAL A 395 5.92 -12.37 -8.25
CA VAL A 395 7.00 -11.40 -8.01
C VAL A 395 6.38 -10.05 -7.69
N LYS A 396 6.48 -9.61 -6.43
CA LYS A 396 6.06 -8.28 -5.91
C LYS A 396 4.59 -7.87 -6.16
N VAL A 397 3.95 -8.42 -7.19
CA VAL A 397 2.60 -8.00 -7.66
C VAL A 397 1.52 -8.35 -6.64
N LEU A 398 1.67 -9.48 -5.93
CA LEU A 398 0.76 -9.86 -4.85
C LEU A 398 1.14 -9.21 -3.51
N ASP A 399 2.27 -8.48 -3.44
CA ASP A 399 2.67 -7.73 -2.26
C ASP A 399 1.82 -6.46 -2.08
N GLU A 400 1.33 -5.88 -3.18
CA GLU A 400 0.58 -4.63 -3.20
C GLU A 400 -0.79 -4.81 -3.90
N GLY A 401 -1.85 -4.76 -3.11
CA GLY A 401 -3.22 -4.58 -3.63
C GLY A 401 -3.97 -5.83 -4.12
N TRP A 402 -3.38 -7.03 -4.13
CA TRP A 402 -4.10 -8.24 -4.54
C TRP A 402 -4.37 -9.18 -3.37
N ASP A 403 -5.61 -9.64 -3.33
CA ASP A 403 -6.09 -10.62 -2.39
C ASP A 403 -6.19 -11.99 -3.06
N VAL A 404 -5.69 -13.02 -2.39
CA VAL A 404 -5.88 -14.42 -2.79
C VAL A 404 -6.64 -15.11 -1.65
N PRO A 405 -7.97 -14.95 -1.61
CA PRO A 405 -8.76 -15.31 -0.42
C PRO A 405 -8.70 -16.81 -0.07
N THR A 406 -8.39 -17.65 -1.03
CA THR A 406 -8.40 -19.11 -0.88
C THR A 406 -7.03 -19.70 -0.54
N ALA A 407 -5.93 -18.96 -0.70
CA ALA A 407 -4.59 -19.48 -0.43
C ALA A 407 -4.35 -19.63 1.08
N LYS A 408 -4.08 -20.87 1.51
CA LYS A 408 -3.74 -21.22 2.89
C LYS A 408 -2.26 -21.54 3.06
N LEU A 409 -1.54 -21.68 1.96
CA LEU A 409 -0.12 -22.01 1.94
C LEU A 409 0.67 -20.89 1.27
N GLY A 410 1.63 -20.30 1.99
CA GLY A 410 2.59 -19.34 1.45
C GLY A 410 3.99 -19.92 1.50
N ILE A 411 4.77 -19.73 0.43
CA ILE A 411 6.17 -20.13 0.36
C ILE A 411 7.00 -18.90 -0.06
N VAL A 412 7.93 -18.47 0.76
CA VAL A 412 8.80 -17.32 0.51
C VAL A 412 10.20 -17.80 0.12
N LEU A 413 10.61 -17.48 -1.10
CA LEU A 413 11.92 -17.83 -1.66
C LEU A 413 12.84 -16.62 -1.62
N GLY A 414 13.46 -16.36 -0.50
CA GLY A 414 14.43 -15.29 -0.36
C GLY A 414 13.91 -13.91 -0.78
N ASP A 415 14.14 -12.91 0.01
CA ASP A 415 13.88 -11.53 -0.36
C ASP A 415 15.23 -10.87 -0.65
N SER A 416 15.55 -10.67 -1.93
CA SER A 416 16.74 -9.93 -2.36
C SER A 416 16.65 -8.44 -2.01
N THR A 417 15.44 -7.96 -1.75
CA THR A 417 15.27 -6.62 -1.22
C THR A 417 15.67 -6.69 0.25
N ARG A 418 16.57 -5.85 0.68
CA ARG A 418 16.74 -5.41 2.07
C ARG A 418 15.40 -4.88 2.59
N GLY A 419 14.35 -5.60 2.18
CA GLY A 419 12.95 -5.32 2.32
C GLY A 419 12.66 -5.23 3.78
N SER A 420 12.18 -4.10 4.12
CA SER A 420 11.56 -3.76 5.37
C SER A 420 10.71 -4.93 5.84
N GLY A 421 10.60 -5.12 7.13
CA GLY A 421 9.58 -5.98 7.73
C GLY A 421 8.16 -5.74 7.20
N ARG A 422 7.96 -4.69 6.42
CA ARG A 422 6.77 -4.30 5.65
C ARG A 422 6.31 -5.34 4.65
N GLN A 423 7.18 -5.76 3.71
CA GLN A 423 6.76 -6.72 2.66
C GLN A 423 6.43 -8.07 3.27
N HIS A 424 7.19 -8.49 4.28
CA HIS A 424 6.90 -9.71 5.00
C HIS A 424 5.55 -9.63 5.73
N ALA A 425 5.26 -8.52 6.40
CA ALA A 425 3.99 -8.28 7.06
C ALA A 425 2.80 -8.21 6.06
N GLN A 426 3.00 -7.63 4.88
CA GLN A 426 1.99 -7.60 3.82
C GLN A 426 1.70 -8.99 3.26
N ARG A 427 2.72 -9.82 3.03
CA ARG A 427 2.58 -11.22 2.59
C ARG A 427 1.80 -12.04 3.61
N LEU A 428 2.20 -11.95 4.88
CA LEU A 428 1.50 -12.59 5.99
C LEU A 428 0.03 -12.17 6.05
N GLY A 429 -0.24 -10.87 5.95
CA GLY A 429 -1.59 -10.33 6.03
C GLY A 429 -2.54 -10.85 4.94
N ARG A 430 -2.04 -11.17 3.76
CA ARG A 430 -2.84 -11.72 2.66
C ARG A 430 -3.24 -13.18 2.86
N LEU A 431 -2.32 -13.96 3.44
CA LEU A 431 -2.57 -15.35 3.82
C LEU A 431 -3.35 -15.49 5.13
N LEU A 432 -3.37 -14.42 5.93
CA LEU A 432 -3.98 -14.41 7.28
C LEU A 432 -5.48 -14.09 7.27
N ARG A 433 -6.15 -14.08 6.13
CA ARG A 433 -7.61 -13.91 6.13
C ARG A 433 -8.27 -15.13 6.78
N ARG A 434 -9.05 -14.84 7.80
CA ARG A 434 -9.82 -15.85 8.52
C ARG A 434 -10.91 -16.43 7.61
N GLN A 435 -10.74 -17.67 7.19
CA GLN A 435 -11.80 -18.50 6.64
C GLN A 435 -12.11 -19.60 7.68
N GLY A 436 -13.02 -19.32 8.60
CA GLY A 436 -13.33 -20.25 9.70
C GLY A 436 -12.15 -20.42 10.68
N ASP A 437 -11.91 -21.68 11.12
CA ASP A 437 -10.83 -22.05 12.08
C ASP A 437 -9.53 -22.50 11.38
N ALA A 438 -9.40 -22.29 10.07
CA ALA A 438 -8.24 -22.75 9.30
C ALA A 438 -6.96 -21.97 9.68
N VAL A 439 -5.87 -22.71 9.90
CA VAL A 439 -4.52 -22.18 10.15
C VAL A 439 -3.81 -22.04 8.81
N ALA A 440 -3.38 -20.81 8.47
CA ALA A 440 -2.55 -20.59 7.29
C ALA A 440 -1.09 -20.99 7.60
N SER A 441 -0.44 -21.65 6.64
CA SER A 441 0.97 -22.06 6.73
C SER A 441 1.86 -21.17 5.88
N LEU A 442 2.89 -20.58 6.48
CA LEU A 442 3.90 -19.79 5.77
C LEU A 442 5.27 -20.44 5.94
N TYR A 443 5.86 -20.84 4.83
CA TYR A 443 7.22 -21.37 4.78
C TYR A 443 8.19 -20.29 4.28
N GLU A 444 9.24 -20.02 5.03
CA GLU A 444 10.36 -19.18 4.60
C GLU A 444 11.55 -20.10 4.28
N ILE A 445 11.91 -20.24 2.99
CA ILE A 445 13.03 -21.06 2.55
C ILE A 445 14.28 -20.18 2.47
N VAL A 446 15.29 -20.50 3.27
CA VAL A 446 16.48 -19.70 3.48
C VAL A 446 17.71 -20.52 3.12
N ALA A 447 18.59 -19.96 2.28
CA ALA A 447 19.87 -20.57 1.99
C ALA A 447 20.81 -20.40 3.20
N ALA A 448 21.15 -21.52 3.85
CA ALA A 448 22.06 -21.55 5.00
C ALA A 448 23.47 -21.11 4.58
N GLY A 449 24.20 -20.48 5.50
CA GLY A 449 25.55 -20.00 5.23
C GLY A 449 25.63 -18.77 4.32
N THR A 450 24.49 -18.15 3.99
CA THR A 450 24.45 -16.95 3.14
C THR A 450 23.93 -15.73 3.89
N TYR A 451 23.95 -14.55 3.25
CA TYR A 451 23.40 -13.33 3.82
C TYR A 451 21.89 -13.44 4.16
N GLU A 452 21.15 -14.34 3.48
CA GLU A 452 19.74 -14.58 3.78
C GLU A 452 19.50 -15.09 5.18
N PHE A 453 20.41 -15.92 5.68
CA PHE A 453 20.33 -16.46 7.04
C PHE A 453 20.25 -15.34 8.08
N PHE A 454 21.20 -14.39 8.02
CA PHE A 454 21.22 -13.24 8.94
C PHE A 454 20.03 -12.30 8.77
N SER A 455 19.59 -12.09 7.53
CA SER A 455 18.43 -11.27 7.22
C SER A 455 17.13 -11.89 7.73
N SER A 456 16.98 -13.21 7.62
CA SER A 456 15.81 -13.93 8.11
C SER A 456 15.69 -13.89 9.65
N GLN A 457 16.80 -13.95 10.35
CA GLN A 457 16.86 -13.82 11.81
C GLN A 457 16.32 -12.45 12.28
N LYS A 458 16.73 -11.37 11.62
CA LYS A 458 16.28 -10.01 11.95
C LYS A 458 14.78 -9.81 11.70
N ARG A 459 14.20 -10.48 10.69
CA ARG A 459 12.76 -10.40 10.37
C ARG A 459 11.86 -11.12 11.39
N GLY A 460 12.40 -12.10 12.11
CA GLY A 460 11.64 -12.92 13.05
C GLY A 460 11.37 -12.29 14.41
N THR A 461 11.96 -11.17 14.74
CA THR A 461 11.86 -10.57 16.08
C THR A 461 10.52 -9.85 16.36
N GLY A 462 9.68 -9.62 15.33
CA GLY A 462 8.37 -8.95 15.44
C GLY A 462 7.14 -9.87 15.33
N VAL A 463 7.32 -11.18 15.19
CA VAL A 463 6.20 -12.13 15.03
C VAL A 463 6.21 -13.12 16.20
N LYS A 464 5.10 -13.20 16.96
CA LYS A 464 4.94 -14.22 18.00
C LYS A 464 5.02 -15.61 17.35
N ARG A 465 6.00 -16.42 17.73
CA ARG A 465 6.15 -17.80 17.29
C ARG A 465 5.07 -18.67 17.95
N VAL A 466 4.24 -19.29 17.14
CA VAL A 466 3.45 -20.45 17.56
C VAL A 466 4.27 -21.69 17.22
N ALA A 467 4.85 -22.29 18.24
CA ALA A 467 5.60 -23.56 18.28
C ALA A 467 6.80 -23.70 17.32
N GLU A 468 7.97 -23.75 17.89
CA GLU A 468 9.16 -24.37 17.27
C GLU A 468 8.94 -25.89 17.25
N GLY A 469 8.60 -26.43 16.08
CA GLY A 469 8.73 -27.87 15.86
C GLY A 469 10.20 -28.24 15.96
N GLN A 470 10.54 -29.22 16.81
CA GLN A 470 11.86 -29.75 17.02
C GLN A 470 12.56 -30.06 15.70
N PHE A 471 13.74 -29.52 15.53
CA PHE A 471 14.62 -29.81 14.39
C PHE A 471 15.15 -31.24 14.50
N GLY A 472 14.63 -32.15 13.67
CA GLY A 472 15.31 -33.37 13.35
C GLY A 472 16.41 -33.08 12.35
N PHE A 473 17.68 -33.02 12.77
CA PHE A 473 18.81 -33.19 11.89
C PHE A 473 18.83 -34.68 11.47
N GLY A 474 18.21 -35.00 10.33
CA GLY A 474 18.49 -36.26 9.65
C GLY A 474 19.87 -36.15 8.98
N LEU A 475 20.83 -36.97 9.39
CA LEU A 475 22.12 -37.22 8.81
C LEU A 475 22.02 -37.68 7.34
#